data_3ccaaad6b222da7e2190eca299cf6857
#
_entry.id   3ccaaad6b222da7e2190eca299cf6857
#
_cell.length_a   1.000
_cell.length_b   1.000
_cell.length_c   1.000
_cell.angle_alpha   90.00
_cell.angle_beta   90.00
_cell.angle_gamma   90.00
#
_symmetry.space_group_name_H-M   'P 1'
#
loop_
_entity.id
_entity.type
_entity.pdbx_description
1 polymer ?
#
loop_
_entity_poly.entity_id
_entity_poly.type
_entity_poly.pdbx_seq_one_letter_code
_entity_poly.pdbx_strand_id
1 'polypeptide(L)'
;NEEVISKNYDINIKPKFLNRDQTVTFNNESKTVSSVGRNTWTSNVENSINLLDPLNAQIMIRSNISKGIDSFKLNIINMRKGGYEQYLFNLIATEKCEFDGEEYQCHIVERTNKDSKRVINYFIIKDLGYIFLKITDEEEGIINKLELKELLSLG
;
A
#
# COMPACT_ATOMS: atom_id res chain seq x y z
N ASN A 1 -18.53 -8.45 5.75
CA ASN A 1 -17.12 -8.03 5.49
C ASN A 1 -17.03 -7.60 4.04
N GLU A 2 -16.78 -6.32 3.81
CA GLU A 2 -16.44 -5.85 2.46
C GLU A 2 -15.04 -6.37 2.13
N GLU A 3 -14.94 -7.18 1.09
CA GLU A 3 -13.68 -7.71 0.59
C GLU A 3 -13.25 -6.88 -0.63
N VAL A 4 -12.04 -6.33 -0.56
CA VAL A 4 -11.43 -5.63 -1.71
C VAL A 4 -10.75 -6.66 -2.58
N ILE A 5 -11.12 -6.69 -3.87
CA ILE A 5 -10.58 -7.62 -4.87
C ILE A 5 -9.84 -6.83 -5.95
N SER A 6 -8.56 -7.12 -6.11
CA SER A 6 -7.76 -6.57 -7.21
C SER A 6 -8.15 -7.23 -8.54
N LYS A 7 -8.31 -6.41 -9.59
CA LYS A 7 -8.56 -6.88 -10.97
C LYS A 7 -7.44 -6.48 -11.91
N ASN A 8 -7.17 -5.20 -12.01
CA ASN A 8 -6.09 -4.64 -12.81
C ASN A 8 -5.38 -3.55 -12.01
N TYR A 9 -4.08 -3.44 -12.21
CA TYR A 9 -3.26 -2.38 -11.65
C TYR A 9 -2.30 -1.86 -12.72
N ASP A 10 -2.46 -0.59 -13.10
CA ASP A 10 -1.67 0.04 -14.14
C ASP A 10 -0.76 1.13 -13.56
N ILE A 11 0.51 1.07 -13.91
CA ILE A 11 1.51 2.09 -13.60
C ILE A 11 1.92 2.79 -14.89
N ASN A 12 1.69 4.09 -14.96
CA ASN A 12 2.09 4.93 -16.05
C ASN A 12 3.06 6.00 -15.56
N ILE A 13 4.33 5.89 -15.94
CA ILE A 13 5.38 6.80 -15.48
C ILE A 13 5.88 7.66 -16.64
N LYS A 14 5.94 8.96 -16.41
CA LYS A 14 6.55 9.91 -17.34
C LYS A 14 7.97 10.26 -16.88
N PRO A 15 8.90 10.54 -17.79
CA PRO A 15 8.74 10.55 -19.25
C PRO A 15 8.71 9.13 -19.86
N LYS A 16 7.96 8.96 -20.94
CA LYS A 16 7.68 7.65 -21.58
C LYS A 16 8.94 6.93 -22.13
N PHE A 17 9.97 7.67 -22.48
CA PHE A 17 11.22 7.07 -23.00
C PHE A 17 11.95 6.17 -21.98
N LEU A 18 11.60 6.23 -20.69
CA LEU A 18 12.17 5.37 -19.67
C LEU A 18 11.53 3.98 -19.61
N ASN A 19 10.47 3.74 -20.40
CA ASN A 19 9.71 2.46 -20.44
C ASN A 19 9.45 1.86 -19.06
N ARG A 20 8.86 2.66 -18.17
CA ARG A 20 8.57 2.27 -16.77
C ARG A 20 7.13 1.84 -16.54
N ASP A 21 6.33 1.82 -17.61
CA ASP A 21 4.93 1.42 -17.52
C ASP A 21 4.83 -0.07 -17.22
N GLN A 22 3.84 -0.44 -16.42
CA GLN A 22 3.58 -1.82 -16.04
C GLN A 22 2.09 -2.01 -15.84
N THR A 23 1.53 -3.09 -16.39
CA THR A 23 0.16 -3.54 -16.19
C THR A 23 0.17 -4.88 -15.49
N VAL A 24 -0.57 -5.01 -14.41
CA VAL A 24 -0.78 -6.26 -13.69
C VAL A 24 -2.26 -6.66 -13.78
N THR A 25 -2.51 -7.88 -14.23
CA THR A 25 -3.85 -8.44 -14.39
C THR A 25 -4.04 -9.63 -13.47
N PHE A 26 -5.15 -9.62 -12.71
CA PHE A 26 -5.55 -10.68 -11.79
C PHE A 26 -6.64 -11.51 -12.45
N ASN A 27 -6.36 -12.77 -12.75
CA ASN A 27 -7.34 -13.72 -13.27
C ASN A 27 -7.81 -14.64 -12.14
N ASN A 28 -9.01 -14.34 -11.62
CA ASN A 28 -9.59 -15.08 -10.49
C ASN A 28 -10.05 -16.50 -10.89
N GLU A 29 -10.37 -16.74 -12.16
CA GLU A 29 -10.80 -18.07 -12.64
C GLU A 29 -9.62 -19.03 -12.74
N SER A 30 -8.52 -18.60 -13.39
CA SER A 30 -7.31 -19.40 -13.53
C SER A 30 -6.40 -19.34 -12.32
N LYS A 31 -6.72 -18.52 -11.32
CA LYS A 31 -5.88 -18.27 -10.15
C LYS A 31 -4.45 -17.86 -10.52
N THR A 32 -4.35 -16.98 -11.49
CA THR A 32 -3.08 -16.44 -11.95
C THR A 32 -3.02 -14.93 -11.88
N VAL A 33 -1.84 -14.40 -11.66
CA VAL A 33 -1.55 -12.99 -11.79
C VAL A 33 -0.40 -12.84 -12.77
N SER A 34 -0.57 -11.96 -13.74
CA SER A 34 0.44 -11.68 -14.75
C SER A 34 0.78 -10.22 -14.82
N SER A 35 2.00 -9.93 -15.21
CA SER A 35 2.50 -8.57 -15.42
C SER A 35 3.14 -8.43 -16.77
N VAL A 36 2.92 -7.30 -17.41
CA VAL A 36 3.49 -6.91 -18.69
C VAL A 36 4.04 -5.48 -18.59
N GLY A 37 5.11 -5.20 -19.28
CA GLY A 37 5.77 -3.88 -19.31
C GLY A 37 7.15 -3.92 -18.65
N ARG A 38 7.42 -2.99 -17.74
CA ARG A 38 8.73 -2.89 -17.07
C ARG A 38 9.23 -4.21 -16.49
N ASN A 39 8.33 -4.96 -15.86
CA ASN A 39 8.59 -6.29 -15.35
C ASN A 39 7.54 -7.24 -15.93
N THR A 40 8.00 -8.30 -16.59
CA THR A 40 7.11 -9.31 -17.19
C THR A 40 7.28 -10.63 -16.44
N TRP A 41 6.18 -11.14 -15.89
CA TRP A 41 6.11 -12.37 -15.13
C TRP A 41 4.68 -12.90 -15.05
N THR A 42 4.54 -14.18 -14.71
CA THR A 42 3.25 -14.82 -14.36
C THR A 42 3.45 -15.65 -13.10
N SER A 43 2.51 -15.57 -12.18
CA SER A 43 2.51 -16.31 -10.92
C SER A 43 1.16 -16.97 -10.66
N ASN A 44 1.18 -18.19 -10.13
CA ASN A 44 -0.01 -18.84 -9.59
C ASN A 44 -0.31 -18.30 -8.19
N VAL A 45 -1.60 -18.19 -7.86
CA VAL A 45 -2.09 -17.73 -6.55
C VAL A 45 -2.89 -18.87 -5.91
N GLU A 46 -2.58 -19.20 -4.67
CA GLU A 46 -3.34 -20.19 -3.91
C GLU A 46 -4.79 -19.73 -3.66
N ASN A 47 -5.73 -20.65 -3.69
CA ASN A 47 -7.17 -20.37 -3.59
C ASN A 47 -7.61 -19.62 -2.34
N SER A 48 -6.85 -19.72 -1.26
CA SER A 48 -7.18 -19.13 0.05
C SER A 48 -6.61 -17.73 0.28
N ILE A 49 -5.86 -17.19 -0.70
CA ILE A 49 -5.12 -15.94 -0.51
C ILE A 49 -5.87 -14.79 -1.20
N ASN A 50 -6.28 -13.80 -0.41
CA ASN A 50 -6.68 -12.50 -0.94
C ASN A 50 -5.43 -11.71 -1.27
N LEU A 51 -5.10 -11.62 -2.55
CA LEU A 51 -3.93 -10.92 -3.06
C LEU A 51 -4.30 -9.52 -3.52
N LEU A 52 -3.59 -8.54 -3.00
CA LEU A 52 -3.83 -7.13 -3.28
C LEU A 52 -2.70 -6.53 -4.12
N ASP A 53 -3.07 -5.62 -5.02
CA ASP A 53 -2.14 -4.65 -5.58
C ASP A 53 -1.83 -3.53 -4.55
N PRO A 54 -0.78 -2.71 -4.79
CA PRO A 54 -0.37 -1.69 -3.83
C PRO A 54 -1.45 -0.62 -3.52
N LEU A 55 -2.32 -0.28 -4.46
CA LEU A 55 -3.38 0.70 -4.25
C LEU A 55 -4.50 0.13 -3.39
N ASN A 56 -4.98 -1.08 -3.73
CA ASN A 56 -5.98 -1.78 -2.93
C ASN A 56 -5.48 -2.11 -1.52
N ALA A 57 -4.18 -2.36 -1.36
CA ALA A 57 -3.58 -2.49 -0.03
C ALA A 57 -3.72 -1.20 0.79
N GLN A 58 -3.52 -0.01 0.20
CA GLN A 58 -3.75 1.26 0.89
C GLN A 58 -5.22 1.45 1.29
N ILE A 59 -6.16 1.07 0.42
CA ILE A 59 -7.59 1.09 0.75
C ILE A 59 -7.88 0.19 1.95
N MET A 60 -7.32 -1.03 1.97
CA MET A 60 -7.49 -1.97 3.08
C MET A 60 -6.88 -1.47 4.39
N ILE A 61 -5.71 -0.82 4.35
CA ILE A 61 -5.10 -0.19 5.54
C ILE A 61 -6.07 0.84 6.13
N ARG A 62 -6.56 1.78 5.32
CA ARG A 62 -7.52 2.81 5.75
C ARG A 62 -8.79 2.18 6.32
N SER A 63 -9.36 1.20 5.63
CA SER A 63 -10.58 0.50 6.06
C SER A 63 -10.40 -0.21 7.39
N ASN A 64 -9.29 -0.91 7.60
CA ASN A 64 -9.04 -1.62 8.86
C ASN A 64 -8.87 -0.62 10.03
N ILE A 65 -8.06 0.42 9.85
CA ILE A 65 -7.84 1.44 10.89
C ILE A 65 -9.15 2.18 11.19
N SER A 66 -9.97 2.51 10.20
CA SER A 66 -11.27 3.16 10.42
C SER A 66 -12.27 2.30 11.20
N LYS A 67 -12.13 0.98 11.13
CA LYS A 67 -12.92 -0.01 11.89
C LYS A 67 -12.35 -0.32 13.28
N GLY A 68 -11.24 0.32 13.67
CA GLY A 68 -10.56 0.07 14.93
C GLY A 68 -9.79 -1.26 14.97
N ILE A 69 -9.36 -1.77 13.80
CA ILE A 69 -8.53 -2.96 13.71
C ILE A 69 -7.06 -2.52 13.73
N ASP A 70 -6.43 -2.65 14.89
CA ASP A 70 -5.09 -2.10 15.14
C ASP A 70 -3.95 -3.01 14.68
N SER A 71 -4.21 -4.28 14.40
CA SER A 71 -3.21 -5.24 13.89
C SER A 71 -3.84 -6.18 12.87
N PHE A 72 -3.23 -6.28 11.67
CA PHE A 72 -3.71 -7.12 10.58
C PHE A 72 -2.61 -7.50 9.61
N LYS A 73 -2.87 -8.50 8.78
CA LYS A 73 -1.96 -8.96 7.73
C LYS A 73 -2.58 -8.76 6.35
N LEU A 74 -1.76 -8.33 5.39
CA LEU A 74 -2.14 -8.25 3.98
C LEU A 74 -1.11 -8.98 3.11
N ASN A 75 -1.61 -9.69 2.08
CA ASN A 75 -0.76 -10.29 1.06
C ASN A 75 -0.72 -9.33 -0.13
N ILE A 76 0.46 -8.79 -0.42
CA ILE A 76 0.65 -7.78 -1.47
C ILE A 76 1.53 -8.36 -2.56
N ILE A 77 1.12 -8.18 -3.82
CA ILE A 77 1.86 -8.64 -4.99
C ILE A 77 3.27 -8.03 -5.02
N ASN A 78 4.27 -8.83 -5.33
CA ASN A 78 5.59 -8.32 -5.63
C ASN A 78 5.65 -7.85 -7.08
N MET A 79 5.59 -6.54 -7.29
CA MET A 79 5.52 -5.92 -8.61
C MET A 79 6.75 -6.18 -9.48
N ARG A 80 7.89 -6.54 -8.90
CA ARG A 80 9.15 -6.72 -9.61
C ARG A 80 9.34 -8.14 -10.14
N LYS A 81 9.07 -9.13 -9.32
CA LYS A 81 9.39 -10.55 -9.62
C LYS A 81 8.18 -11.47 -9.66
N GLY A 82 6.98 -10.96 -9.36
CA GLY A 82 5.79 -11.77 -9.18
C GLY A 82 5.76 -12.47 -7.81
N GLY A 83 4.75 -13.33 -7.61
CA GLY A 83 4.45 -13.86 -6.30
C GLY A 83 3.91 -12.77 -5.37
N TYR A 84 3.89 -13.04 -4.08
CA TYR A 84 3.41 -12.09 -3.07
C TYR A 84 4.26 -12.15 -1.82
N GLU A 85 4.12 -11.11 -1.01
CA GLU A 85 4.72 -11.02 0.32
C GLU A 85 3.62 -10.72 1.34
N GLN A 86 3.68 -11.39 2.48
CA GLN A 86 2.79 -11.10 3.60
C GLN A 86 3.42 -10.04 4.48
N TYR A 87 2.69 -8.95 4.68
CA TYR A 87 3.08 -7.85 5.55
C TYR A 87 2.19 -7.81 6.80
N LEU A 88 2.80 -7.55 7.93
CA LEU A 88 2.11 -7.22 9.18
C LEU A 88 1.99 -5.70 9.28
N PHE A 89 0.81 -5.24 9.64
CA PHE A 89 0.49 -3.85 9.91
C PHE A 89 0.04 -3.71 11.35
N ASN A 90 0.65 -2.77 12.09
CA ASN A 90 0.31 -2.47 13.46
C ASN A 90 0.11 -0.97 13.66
N LEU A 91 -0.98 -0.56 14.31
CA LEU A 91 -1.13 0.77 14.84
C LEU A 91 -0.19 0.90 16.06
N ILE A 92 0.89 1.66 15.91
CA ILE A 92 1.93 1.76 16.94
C ILE A 92 1.82 3.02 17.79
N ALA A 93 1.19 4.07 17.27
CA ALA A 93 1.00 5.34 17.98
C ALA A 93 -0.16 6.14 17.41
N THR A 94 -0.64 7.09 18.20
CA THR A 94 -1.48 8.21 17.77
C THR A 94 -0.87 9.46 18.32
N GLU A 95 -0.49 10.40 17.47
CA GLU A 95 0.19 11.64 17.84
C GLU A 95 -0.36 12.85 17.09
N LYS A 96 -0.01 14.03 17.54
CA LYS A 96 -0.33 15.27 16.83
C LYS A 96 0.52 15.41 15.58
N CYS A 97 -0.12 15.83 14.49
CA CYS A 97 0.53 16.18 13.25
C CYS A 97 -0.06 17.48 12.69
N GLU A 98 0.69 18.13 11.81
CA GLU A 98 0.28 19.38 11.17
C GLU A 98 0.10 19.14 9.67
N PHE A 99 -0.99 19.66 9.11
CA PHE A 99 -1.24 19.68 7.69
C PHE A 99 -2.00 20.96 7.33
N ASP A 100 -1.52 21.71 6.34
CA ASP A 100 -2.10 22.96 5.84
C ASP A 100 -2.33 24.02 6.96
N GLY A 101 -1.39 24.08 7.93
CA GLY A 101 -1.44 25.02 9.05
C GLY A 101 -2.40 24.63 10.19
N GLU A 102 -3.07 23.49 10.08
CA GLU A 102 -3.99 22.96 11.09
C GLU A 102 -3.39 21.74 11.81
N GLU A 103 -3.73 21.59 13.11
CA GLU A 103 -3.30 20.45 13.92
C GLU A 103 -4.35 19.32 13.88
N TYR A 104 -3.91 18.11 13.65
CA TYR A 104 -4.73 16.90 13.56
C TYR A 104 -4.19 15.79 14.46
N GLN A 105 -5.01 14.74 14.66
CA GLN A 105 -4.56 13.47 15.21
C GLN A 105 -4.14 12.52 14.08
N CYS A 106 -2.89 12.09 14.12
CA CYS A 106 -2.34 11.10 13.18
C CYS A 106 -2.23 9.73 13.82
N HIS A 107 -2.81 8.73 13.21
CA HIS A 107 -2.50 7.33 13.48
C HIS A 107 -1.22 6.94 12.75
N ILE A 108 -0.27 6.34 13.46
CA ILE A 108 0.96 5.81 12.86
C ILE A 108 0.82 4.30 12.74
N VAL A 109 0.77 3.82 11.51
CA VAL A 109 0.68 2.39 11.19
C VAL A 109 2.01 1.92 10.64
N GLU A 110 2.66 1.02 11.37
CA GLU A 110 3.89 0.38 10.97
C GLU A 110 3.61 -0.84 10.08
N ARG A 111 4.35 -0.96 8.98
CA ARG A 111 4.38 -2.14 8.13
C ARG A 111 5.73 -2.82 8.22
N THR A 112 5.71 -4.10 8.55
CA THR A 112 6.90 -4.95 8.60
C THR A 112 6.72 -6.22 7.78
N ASN A 113 7.84 -6.85 7.44
CA ASN A 113 7.89 -8.18 6.85
C ASN A 113 8.92 -9.01 7.62
N LYS A 114 8.60 -10.26 7.94
CA LYS A 114 9.48 -11.17 8.70
C LYS A 114 10.85 -11.41 8.04
N ASP A 115 10.91 -11.29 6.71
CA ASP A 115 12.10 -11.60 5.91
C ASP A 115 12.89 -10.34 5.52
N SER A 116 12.54 -9.17 6.07
CA SER A 116 13.18 -7.90 5.75
C SER A 116 13.35 -7.03 6.99
N LYS A 117 14.43 -6.25 7.03
CA LYS A 117 14.65 -5.20 8.04
C LYS A 117 13.98 -3.88 7.67
N ARG A 118 13.31 -3.84 6.51
CA ARG A 118 12.63 -2.64 6.02
C ARG A 118 11.37 -2.37 6.82
N VAL A 119 11.25 -1.14 7.32
CA VAL A 119 10.09 -0.65 8.07
C VAL A 119 9.46 0.50 7.31
N ILE A 120 8.14 0.43 7.14
CA ILE A 120 7.39 1.52 6.53
C ILE A 120 6.35 2.02 7.51
N ASN A 121 6.35 3.33 7.78
CA ASN A 121 5.34 3.96 8.61
C ASN A 121 4.41 4.83 7.77
N TYR A 122 3.12 4.61 7.95
CA TYR A 122 2.03 5.39 7.35
C TYR A 122 1.46 6.31 8.42
N PHE A 123 1.48 7.62 8.16
CA PHE A 123 0.86 8.64 9.01
C PHE A 123 -0.49 8.99 8.42
N ILE A 124 -1.56 8.69 9.16
CA ILE A 124 -2.93 8.71 8.64
C ILE A 124 -3.74 9.72 9.46
N ILE A 125 -4.28 10.77 8.81
CA ILE A 125 -5.15 11.75 9.45
C ILE A 125 -6.58 11.20 9.49
N LYS A 126 -7.07 10.89 10.70
CA LYS A 126 -8.42 10.38 10.92
C LYS A 126 -9.49 11.40 10.49
N ASP A 127 -9.36 12.64 10.90
CA ASP A 127 -10.37 13.69 10.72
C ASP A 127 -10.55 14.10 9.24
N LEU A 128 -9.60 13.78 8.39
CA LEU A 128 -9.67 13.96 6.94
C LEU A 128 -9.98 12.65 6.18
N GLY A 129 -10.80 11.77 6.77
CA GLY A 129 -11.23 10.53 6.14
C GLY A 129 -10.11 9.49 6.00
N TYR A 130 -9.20 9.44 6.96
CA TYR A 130 -8.07 8.50 6.99
C TYR A 130 -7.12 8.65 5.80
N ILE A 131 -6.84 9.88 5.35
CA ILE A 131 -5.86 10.12 4.29
C ILE A 131 -4.44 9.87 4.80
N PHE A 132 -3.56 9.45 3.88
CA PHE A 132 -2.13 9.34 4.14
C PHE A 132 -1.48 10.71 4.04
N LEU A 133 -1.08 11.27 5.18
CA LEU A 133 -0.31 12.52 5.24
C LEU A 133 1.13 12.29 4.80
N LYS A 134 1.73 11.23 5.33
CA LYS A 134 3.16 10.95 5.15
C LYS A 134 3.39 9.44 5.15
N ILE A 135 4.35 9.01 4.35
CA ILE A 135 4.89 7.64 4.38
C ILE A 135 6.40 7.77 4.55
N THR A 136 6.95 7.10 5.53
CA THR A 136 8.40 6.93 5.68
C THR A 136 8.77 5.49 5.40
N ASP A 137 9.87 5.30 4.69
CA ASP A 137 10.39 4.01 4.26
C ASP A 137 11.85 3.94 4.69
N GLU A 138 12.11 3.14 5.72
CA GLU A 138 13.42 2.98 6.31
C GLU A 138 13.99 1.60 6.00
N GLU A 139 15.17 1.58 5.40
CA GLU A 139 15.93 0.37 5.12
C GLU A 139 17.42 0.65 5.33
N GLU A 140 18.07 -0.13 6.20
CA GLU A 140 19.51 -0.04 6.50
C GLU A 140 20.00 1.38 6.89
N GLY A 141 19.15 2.14 7.60
CA GLY A 141 19.44 3.50 8.04
C GLY A 141 19.19 4.58 6.98
N ILE A 142 18.72 4.21 5.79
CA ILE A 142 18.29 5.15 4.76
C ILE A 142 16.79 5.37 4.92
N ILE A 143 16.39 6.63 5.09
CA ILE A 143 14.97 7.01 5.21
C ILE A 143 14.54 7.77 3.97
N ASN A 144 13.58 7.21 3.24
CA ASN A 144 12.87 7.89 2.18
C ASN A 144 11.53 8.40 2.74
N LYS A 145 11.11 9.59 2.31
CA LYS A 145 9.86 10.22 2.76
C LYS A 145 9.02 10.63 1.56
N LEU A 146 7.75 10.24 1.59
CA LEU A 146 6.69 10.76 0.74
C LEU A 146 5.71 11.53 1.61
N GLU A 147 5.35 12.75 1.22
CA GLU A 147 4.49 13.62 2.01
C GLU A 147 3.45 14.31 1.12
N LEU A 148 2.20 14.33 1.60
CA LEU A 148 1.12 15.09 0.99
C LEU A 148 1.40 16.59 1.16
N LYS A 149 1.36 17.36 0.06
CA LYS A 149 1.62 18.81 0.10
C LYS A 149 0.35 19.62 0.10
N GLU A 150 -0.65 19.17 -0.62
CA GLU A 150 -1.89 19.91 -0.82
C GLU A 150 -3.05 18.93 -1.01
N LEU A 151 -4.22 19.29 -0.50
CA LEU A 151 -5.46 18.56 -0.70
C LEU A 151 -6.47 19.47 -1.37
N LEU A 152 -6.71 19.25 -2.66
CA LEU A 152 -7.61 20.13 -3.45
C LEU A 152 -9.08 19.83 -3.21
N SER A 153 -9.42 18.56 -2.86
CA SER A 153 -10.79 18.13 -2.60
C SER A 153 -10.79 16.81 -1.84
N LEU A 154 -11.78 16.64 -0.98
CA LEU A 154 -12.03 15.35 -0.30
C LEU A 154 -12.99 14.44 -1.09
N GLY A 155 -13.45 14.87 -2.25
CA GLY A 155 -14.31 14.10 -3.15
C GLY A 155 -15.75 13.97 -2.66
#